data_fa4cb83565b3465d9da8413630689244
#
_entry.id   fa4cb83565b3465d9da8413630689244
#
_cell.length_a   1.000
_cell.length_b   1.000
_cell.length_c   1.000
_cell.angle_alpha   90.00
_cell.angle_beta   90.00
_cell.angle_gamma   90.00
#
_symmetry.space_group_name_H-M   'P 1'
#
loop_
_entity.id
_entity.type
_entity.pdbx_description
1 polymer ?
#
loop_
_entity_poly.entity_id
_entity_poly.type
_entity_poly.pdbx_seq_one_letter_code
_entity_poly.pdbx_strand_id
1 'polypeptide(L)'
;MPTVPATSPLIAWCTVLESSSHTRSSVVGGGGAGLSYEGTGFSHVAPVETVHESFRELWVRYDNGVEDRLDFRNIDVPARGGHRLALLLQDKSILAVRNLSTGLRTVTVTPETYAGTRPSMGCATILAWTLLAGIGLVFAVLHLGPHLSTWSAAPALQDSTNTFLLVCNPITAFVVGLVFNSLFHRWNLGRYRARHDQARTFLDHWLSRLD
;
A
#
# COMPACT_ATOMS: atom_id res chain seq x y z
N MET A 1 -5.86 -9.17 8.34
CA MET A 1 -6.57 -8.06 7.69
C MET A 1 -6.63 -6.94 8.70
N PRO A 2 -6.09 -5.75 8.45
CA PRO A 2 -6.30 -4.63 9.36
C PRO A 2 -7.79 -4.26 9.31
N THR A 3 -8.48 -4.61 10.36
CA THR A 3 -9.84 -4.13 10.64
C THR A 3 -9.69 -2.84 11.42
N VAL A 4 -10.61 -1.89 11.23
CA VAL A 4 -10.74 -0.74 12.13
C VAL A 4 -10.70 -1.31 13.55
N PRO A 5 -9.77 -0.85 14.41
CA PRO A 5 -9.58 -1.45 15.71
C PRO A 5 -10.88 -1.42 16.51
N ALA A 6 -11.14 -2.51 17.24
CA ALA A 6 -12.34 -2.64 18.06
C ALA A 6 -12.34 -1.70 19.28
N THR A 7 -11.18 -1.11 19.60
CA THR A 7 -10.99 -0.23 20.76
C THR A 7 -11.38 1.20 20.41
N SER A 8 -12.29 1.78 21.19
CA SER A 8 -12.66 3.19 21.04
C SER A 8 -11.45 4.07 21.37
N PRO A 9 -11.15 5.10 20.55
CA PRO A 9 -10.11 6.05 20.89
C PRO A 9 -10.41 6.80 22.20
N LEU A 10 -9.33 7.13 22.91
CA LEU A 10 -9.35 7.91 24.16
C LEU A 10 -8.80 9.31 23.89
N ILE A 11 -9.44 10.31 24.47
CA ILE A 11 -8.91 11.67 24.49
C ILE A 11 -8.14 11.87 25.80
N ALA A 12 -6.84 12.16 25.70
CA ALA A 12 -5.98 12.49 26.82
C ALA A 12 -5.56 13.96 26.74
N TRP A 13 -5.53 14.61 27.89
CA TRP A 13 -5.14 16.01 28.02
C TRP A 13 -3.77 16.07 28.68
N CYS A 14 -2.90 16.91 28.14
CA CYS A 14 -1.55 17.09 28.70
C CYS A 14 -1.03 18.50 28.49
N THR A 15 -0.01 18.85 29.27
CA THR A 15 0.75 20.10 29.13
C THR A 15 2.17 19.76 28.66
N VAL A 16 2.65 20.48 27.66
CA VAL A 16 4.02 20.33 27.16
C VAL A 16 4.99 20.94 28.19
N LEU A 17 5.94 20.16 28.64
CA LEU A 17 7.01 20.61 29.51
C LEU A 17 8.18 21.15 28.68
N GLU A 18 8.59 20.36 27.68
CA GLU A 18 9.71 20.67 26.81
C GLU A 18 9.43 20.20 25.38
N SER A 19 10.02 20.87 24.40
CA SER A 19 9.91 20.53 22.99
C SER A 19 11.27 20.64 22.34
N SER A 20 11.75 19.57 21.74
CA SER A 20 12.96 19.53 20.91
C SER A 20 12.66 19.07 19.49
N SER A 21 13.46 19.52 18.54
CA SER A 21 13.37 19.08 17.15
C SER A 21 14.76 18.91 16.55
N HIS A 22 14.96 17.83 15.81
CA HIS A 22 16.19 17.60 15.06
C HIS A 22 15.88 16.98 13.71
N THR A 23 16.76 17.21 12.73
CA THR A 23 16.64 16.66 11.39
C THR A 23 17.83 15.75 11.13
N ARG A 24 17.58 14.57 10.63
CA ARG A 24 18.59 13.62 10.18
C ARG A 24 18.53 13.53 8.66
N SER A 25 19.67 13.69 8.01
CA SER A 25 19.81 13.48 6.57
C SER A 25 20.60 12.19 6.33
N SER A 26 20.07 11.33 5.47
CA SER A 26 20.74 10.13 5.01
C SER A 26 20.80 10.10 3.49
N VAL A 27 21.93 9.66 2.95
CA VAL A 27 22.13 9.49 1.52
C VAL A 27 21.88 8.02 1.19
N VAL A 28 20.91 7.76 0.31
CA VAL A 28 20.55 6.43 -0.13
C VAL A 28 20.79 6.33 -1.63
N GLY A 29 21.46 5.27 -2.06
CA GLY A 29 21.82 5.07 -3.47
C GLY A 29 23.32 5.23 -3.73
N GLY A 30 23.72 5.22 -5.00
CA GLY A 30 25.13 5.35 -5.38
C GLY A 30 25.83 4.01 -5.62
N GLY A 31 25.10 2.98 -6.11
CA GLY A 31 25.70 1.79 -6.70
C GLY A 31 25.67 1.88 -8.23
N GLY A 32 26.79 1.71 -8.90
CA GLY A 32 26.85 1.54 -10.34
C GLY A 32 27.21 0.11 -10.68
N ALA A 33 26.48 -0.54 -11.59
CA ALA A 33 26.92 -1.77 -12.23
C ALA A 33 27.33 -1.46 -13.66
N GLY A 34 28.55 -1.83 -14.04
CA GLY A 34 29.06 -1.69 -15.39
C GLY A 34 29.53 -3.05 -15.91
N LEU A 35 29.14 -3.38 -17.12
CA LEU A 35 29.72 -4.51 -17.88
C LEU A 35 30.54 -3.92 -19.04
N SER A 36 31.82 -4.26 -19.08
CA SER A 36 32.71 -3.85 -20.13
C SER A 36 33.30 -5.10 -20.80
N TYR A 37 33.20 -5.17 -22.12
CA TYR A 37 33.81 -6.19 -22.95
C TYR A 37 34.50 -5.50 -24.13
N GLU A 38 35.82 -5.75 -24.30
CA GLU A 38 36.66 -5.21 -25.39
C GLU A 38 36.53 -3.68 -25.61
N GLY A 39 36.48 -2.89 -24.53
CA GLY A 39 36.45 -1.43 -24.63
C GLY A 39 35.09 -0.84 -24.93
N THR A 40 34.05 -1.67 -25.14
CA THR A 40 32.67 -1.25 -25.25
C THR A 40 31.94 -1.64 -23.99
N GLY A 41 31.43 -0.67 -23.22
CA GLY A 41 30.81 -0.91 -21.92
C GLY A 41 29.52 -0.15 -21.75
N PHE A 42 28.61 -0.75 -21.01
CA PHE A 42 27.40 -0.08 -20.50
C PHE A 42 27.57 0.11 -19.01
N SER A 43 27.47 1.35 -18.55
CA SER A 43 27.45 1.68 -17.12
C SER A 43 26.11 2.28 -16.74
N HIS A 44 25.47 1.72 -15.75
CA HIS A 44 24.28 2.30 -15.15
C HIS A 44 24.64 2.81 -13.76
N VAL A 45 24.53 4.13 -13.57
CA VAL A 45 24.73 4.77 -12.28
C VAL A 45 23.35 4.93 -11.64
N ALA A 46 23.15 4.28 -10.49
CA ALA A 46 21.92 4.48 -9.74
C ALA A 46 21.85 5.92 -9.21
N PRO A 47 20.70 6.58 -9.27
CA PRO A 47 20.54 7.92 -8.73
C PRO A 47 20.83 7.93 -7.23
N VAL A 48 21.48 9.00 -6.77
CA VAL A 48 21.71 9.27 -5.36
C VAL A 48 20.56 10.10 -4.86
N GLU A 49 19.85 9.63 -3.85
CA GLU A 49 18.74 10.33 -3.21
C GLU A 49 19.12 10.69 -1.78
N THR A 50 18.90 11.95 -1.41
CA THR A 50 19.06 12.40 -0.03
C THR A 50 17.69 12.41 0.64
N VAL A 51 17.53 11.56 1.64
CA VAL A 51 16.33 11.46 2.45
C VAL A 51 16.51 12.29 3.72
N HIS A 52 15.62 13.24 3.93
CA HIS A 52 15.56 14.06 5.13
C HIS A 52 14.45 13.54 6.05
N GLU A 53 14.80 13.21 7.29
CA GLU A 53 13.85 12.81 8.31
C GLU A 53 13.84 13.85 9.42
N SER A 54 12.66 14.36 9.74
CA SER A 54 12.46 15.26 10.88
C SER A 54 11.94 14.48 12.08
N PHE A 55 12.54 14.74 13.23
CA PHE A 55 12.10 14.16 14.49
C PHE A 55 11.70 15.28 15.42
N ARG A 56 10.59 15.12 16.11
CA ARG A 56 10.11 16.02 17.11
C ARG A 56 9.79 15.27 18.39
N GLU A 57 10.40 15.67 19.48
CA GLU A 57 10.20 15.09 20.80
C GLU A 57 9.49 16.12 21.67
N LEU A 58 8.39 15.69 22.31
CA LEU A 58 7.66 16.48 23.27
C LEU A 58 7.65 15.76 24.61
N TRP A 59 8.18 16.39 25.65
CA TRP A 59 7.96 15.97 27.03
C TRP A 59 6.65 16.57 27.50
N VAL A 60 5.73 15.71 27.95
CA VAL A 60 4.39 16.12 28.36
C VAL A 60 4.07 15.61 29.74
N ARG A 61 3.24 16.36 30.46
CA ARG A 61 2.61 15.94 31.71
C ARG A 61 1.12 15.82 31.48
N TYR A 62 0.58 14.62 31.65
CA TYR A 62 -0.86 14.39 31.60
C TYR A 62 -1.59 15.00 32.81
N ASP A 63 -2.90 15.23 32.69
CA ASP A 63 -3.70 15.78 33.79
C ASP A 63 -3.72 14.88 35.04
N ASN A 64 -3.39 13.59 34.90
CA ASN A 64 -3.20 12.66 36.02
C ASN A 64 -1.80 12.78 36.70
N GLY A 65 -0.96 13.71 36.26
CA GLY A 65 0.37 13.95 36.80
C GLY A 65 1.49 13.05 36.21
N VAL A 66 1.16 12.07 35.38
CA VAL A 66 2.15 11.21 34.73
C VAL A 66 2.88 12.00 33.65
N GLU A 67 4.20 11.87 33.62
CA GLU A 67 5.03 12.45 32.58
C GLU A 67 5.40 11.37 31.55
N ASP A 68 5.42 11.77 30.28
CA ASP A 68 5.73 10.86 29.18
C ASP A 68 6.43 11.62 28.04
N ARG A 69 7.14 10.89 27.20
CA ARG A 69 7.79 11.40 26.00
C ARG A 69 7.03 10.95 24.77
N LEU A 70 6.63 11.92 23.94
CA LEU A 70 5.97 11.72 22.67
C LEU A 70 6.96 11.96 21.55
N ASP A 71 7.19 10.95 20.71
CA ASP A 71 8.10 11.02 19.57
C ASP A 71 7.31 11.06 18.26
N PHE A 72 7.55 12.09 17.45
CA PHE A 72 6.94 12.26 16.13
C PHE A 72 8.02 12.21 15.07
N ARG A 73 7.81 11.40 14.04
CA ARG A 73 8.73 11.25 12.90
C ARG A 73 8.05 11.74 11.64
N ASN A 74 8.67 12.71 10.96
CA ASN A 74 8.14 13.35 9.75
C ASN A 74 6.75 14.00 9.94
N ILE A 75 6.44 14.36 11.18
CA ILE A 75 5.20 15.04 11.53
C ILE A 75 5.56 16.28 12.34
N ASP A 76 5.13 17.44 11.87
CA ASP A 76 5.31 18.67 12.62
C ASP A 76 4.12 18.92 13.55
N VAL A 77 4.38 18.86 14.85
CA VAL A 77 3.41 19.21 15.88
C VAL A 77 3.85 20.55 16.46
N PRO A 78 3.19 21.66 16.09
CA PRO A 78 3.57 23.00 16.52
C PRO A 78 3.21 23.19 18.01
N ALA A 79 4.13 22.81 18.89
CA ALA A 79 3.97 22.92 20.32
C ALA A 79 5.24 23.48 20.98
N ARG A 80 5.07 24.25 22.06
CA ARG A 80 6.14 24.80 22.88
C ARG A 80 5.88 24.49 24.35
N GLY A 81 6.89 24.61 25.19
CA GLY A 81 6.72 24.47 26.63
C GLY A 81 5.57 25.36 27.15
N GLY A 82 4.74 24.81 28.02
CA GLY A 82 3.54 25.45 28.56
C GLY A 82 2.27 25.32 27.69
N HIS A 83 2.37 24.87 26.44
CA HIS A 83 1.17 24.65 25.63
C HIS A 83 0.36 23.47 26.15
N ARG A 84 -0.97 23.61 26.10
CA ARG A 84 -1.90 22.53 26.44
C ARG A 84 -2.32 21.79 25.18
N LEU A 85 -2.22 20.44 25.23
CA LEU A 85 -2.56 19.58 24.11
C LEU A 85 -3.71 18.64 24.45
N ALA A 86 -4.55 18.34 23.48
CA ALA A 86 -5.48 17.22 23.48
C ALA A 86 -4.96 16.15 22.50
N LEU A 87 -4.75 14.94 22.98
CA LEU A 87 -4.24 13.80 22.24
C LEU A 87 -5.39 12.83 21.99
N LEU A 88 -5.58 12.42 20.74
CA LEU A 88 -6.45 11.30 20.40
C LEU A 88 -5.59 10.04 20.34
N LEU A 89 -5.79 9.15 21.28
CA LEU A 89 -4.99 7.92 21.46
C LEU A 89 -5.81 6.69 21.12
N GLN A 90 -5.20 5.72 20.45
CA GLN A 90 -5.77 4.40 20.21
C GLN A 90 -4.66 3.35 20.26
N ASP A 91 -4.82 2.32 21.07
CA ASP A 91 -3.88 1.20 21.19
C ASP A 91 -2.39 1.66 21.31
N LYS A 92 -2.12 2.66 22.13
CA LYS A 92 -0.82 3.32 22.35
C LYS A 92 -0.33 4.16 21.15
N SER A 93 -1.12 4.32 20.10
CA SER A 93 -0.77 5.17 18.96
C SER A 93 -1.49 6.51 19.07
N ILE A 94 -0.79 7.58 18.72
CA ILE A 94 -1.36 8.92 18.65
C ILE A 94 -1.99 9.07 17.27
N LEU A 95 -3.30 9.27 17.20
CA LEU A 95 -4.04 9.47 15.95
C LEU A 95 -4.05 10.93 15.51
N ALA A 96 -4.18 11.83 16.48
CA ALA A 96 -4.16 13.26 16.25
C ALA A 96 -3.74 14.02 17.51
N VAL A 97 -3.23 15.20 17.28
CA VAL A 97 -2.86 16.15 18.34
C VAL A 97 -3.55 17.48 18.03
N ARG A 98 -4.26 18.04 19.00
CA ARG A 98 -4.76 19.41 18.94
C ARG A 98 -4.02 20.26 19.98
N ASN A 99 -3.41 21.32 19.53
CA ASN A 99 -2.84 22.32 20.41
C ASN A 99 -3.92 23.33 20.80
N LEU A 100 -4.40 23.24 22.03
CA LEU A 100 -5.46 24.11 22.56
C LEU A 100 -5.00 25.56 22.73
N SER A 101 -3.72 25.78 22.92
CA SER A 101 -3.16 27.13 23.09
C SER A 101 -3.09 27.91 21.76
N THR A 102 -2.99 27.21 20.63
CA THR A 102 -2.89 27.84 19.28
C THR A 102 -4.08 27.52 18.40
N GLY A 103 -4.91 26.53 18.78
CA GLY A 103 -6.01 26.03 17.95
C GLY A 103 -5.58 25.10 16.80
N LEU A 104 -4.29 24.90 16.60
CA LEU A 104 -3.75 24.08 15.52
C LEU A 104 -3.96 22.59 15.78
N ARG A 105 -4.34 21.87 14.71
CA ARG A 105 -4.56 20.43 14.74
C ARG A 105 -3.61 19.73 13.77
N THR A 106 -2.95 18.69 14.24
CA THR A 106 -2.08 17.81 13.45
C THR A 106 -2.64 16.40 13.50
N VAL A 107 -2.92 15.80 12.34
CA VAL A 107 -3.32 14.41 12.22
C VAL A 107 -2.06 13.58 11.96
N THR A 108 -1.80 12.60 12.82
CA THR A 108 -0.59 11.77 12.75
C THR A 108 -0.80 10.48 11.95
N VAL A 109 -2.05 10.06 11.82
CA VAL A 109 -2.42 8.83 11.12
C VAL A 109 -3.34 9.15 9.95
N THR A 110 -2.95 8.73 8.76
CA THR A 110 -3.77 8.93 7.56
C THR A 110 -4.76 7.78 7.37
N PRO A 111 -5.87 7.97 6.63
CA PRO A 111 -6.81 6.88 6.31
C PRO A 111 -6.15 5.69 5.64
N GLU A 112 -5.06 5.90 4.89
CA GLU A 112 -4.27 4.86 4.23
C GLU A 112 -3.65 3.88 5.22
N THR A 113 -3.26 4.34 6.41
CA THR A 113 -2.69 3.50 7.47
C THR A 113 -3.68 2.40 7.90
N TYR A 114 -4.97 2.72 7.94
CA TYR A 114 -6.03 1.74 8.25
C TYR A 114 -6.49 0.95 7.02
N ALA A 115 -6.56 1.58 5.85
CA ALA A 115 -6.97 0.93 4.61
C ALA A 115 -5.93 -0.08 4.12
N GLY A 116 -4.67 0.09 4.56
CA GLY A 116 -3.51 -0.68 4.09
C GLY A 116 -2.98 -0.17 2.76
N THR A 117 -2.00 -0.84 2.22
CA THR A 117 -1.39 -0.45 0.93
C THR A 117 -2.39 -0.55 -0.21
N ARG A 118 -2.41 0.48 -1.05
CA ARG A 118 -3.21 0.48 -2.27
C ARG A 118 -2.80 -0.68 -3.17
N PRO A 119 -3.74 -1.52 -3.64
CA PRO A 119 -3.39 -2.61 -4.54
C PRO A 119 -2.80 -2.06 -5.84
N SER A 120 -1.58 -2.47 -6.15
CA SER A 120 -0.90 -2.13 -7.40
C SER A 120 -1.02 -3.29 -8.39
N MET A 121 -1.07 -2.95 -9.68
CA MET A 121 -1.04 -3.93 -10.75
C MET A 121 0.43 -4.31 -10.99
N GLY A 122 0.90 -5.36 -10.34
CA GLY A 122 2.29 -5.84 -10.51
C GLY A 122 2.44 -6.76 -11.71
N CYS A 123 3.59 -6.71 -12.38
CA CYS A 123 3.90 -7.65 -13.49
C CYS A 123 3.79 -9.13 -13.05
N ALA A 124 4.14 -9.44 -11.80
CA ALA A 124 4.03 -10.78 -11.24
C ALA A 124 2.58 -11.31 -11.20
N THR A 125 1.61 -10.45 -10.88
CA THR A 125 0.19 -10.80 -10.88
C THR A 125 -0.34 -11.06 -12.30
N ILE A 126 0.10 -10.28 -13.28
CA ILE A 126 -0.25 -10.49 -14.68
C ILE A 126 0.31 -11.84 -15.15
N LEU A 127 1.59 -12.12 -14.89
CA LEU A 127 2.24 -13.38 -15.22
C LEU A 127 1.55 -14.58 -14.56
N ALA A 128 1.19 -14.48 -13.29
CA ALA A 128 0.50 -15.56 -12.58
C ALA A 128 -0.87 -15.88 -13.20
N TRP A 129 -1.67 -14.87 -13.54
CA TRP A 129 -2.95 -15.06 -14.19
C TRP A 129 -2.82 -15.60 -15.62
N THR A 130 -1.80 -15.17 -16.35
CA THR A 130 -1.51 -15.69 -17.71
C THR A 130 -1.12 -17.16 -17.65
N LEU A 131 -0.27 -17.54 -16.70
CA LEU A 131 0.12 -18.95 -16.48
C LEU A 131 -1.08 -19.81 -16.09
N LEU A 132 -1.92 -19.37 -15.14
CA LEU A 132 -3.12 -20.10 -14.71
C LEU A 132 -4.11 -20.27 -15.86
N ALA A 133 -4.34 -19.23 -16.65
CA ALA A 133 -5.20 -19.30 -17.82
C ALA A 133 -4.63 -20.25 -18.87
N GLY A 134 -3.30 -20.25 -19.10
CA GLY A 134 -2.62 -21.17 -19.99
C GLY A 134 -2.78 -22.63 -19.57
N ILE A 135 -2.56 -22.94 -18.30
CA ILE A 135 -2.73 -24.28 -17.73
C ILE A 135 -4.19 -24.73 -17.86
N GLY A 136 -5.15 -23.87 -17.52
CA GLY A 136 -6.58 -24.18 -17.61
C GLY A 136 -7.01 -24.47 -19.06
N LEU A 137 -6.46 -23.73 -20.01
CA LEU A 137 -6.77 -23.94 -21.42
C LEU A 137 -6.16 -25.25 -21.97
N VAL A 138 -4.92 -25.58 -21.58
CA VAL A 138 -4.31 -26.89 -21.90
C VAL A 138 -5.16 -28.03 -21.34
N PHE A 139 -5.62 -27.89 -20.10
CA PHE A 139 -6.48 -28.91 -19.46
C PHE A 139 -7.82 -29.04 -20.19
N ALA A 140 -8.42 -27.94 -20.62
CA ALA A 140 -9.65 -27.95 -21.40
C ALA A 140 -9.45 -28.63 -22.77
N VAL A 141 -8.35 -28.36 -23.47
CA VAL A 141 -8.03 -29.01 -24.76
C VAL A 141 -7.80 -30.50 -24.57
N LEU A 142 -7.11 -30.92 -23.54
CA LEU A 142 -6.86 -32.35 -23.28
C LEU A 142 -8.13 -33.11 -22.91
N HIS A 143 -9.08 -32.50 -22.19
CA HIS A 143 -10.29 -33.17 -21.75
C HIS A 143 -11.47 -33.04 -22.76
N LEU A 144 -11.63 -31.88 -23.40
CA LEU A 144 -12.70 -31.64 -24.39
C LEU A 144 -12.29 -31.99 -25.79
N GLY A 145 -11.02 -31.96 -26.16
CA GLY A 145 -10.51 -32.27 -27.49
C GLY A 145 -10.95 -33.63 -28.01
N PRO A 146 -10.88 -34.74 -27.25
CA PRO A 146 -11.38 -36.05 -27.66
C PRO A 146 -12.90 -36.07 -27.97
N HIS A 147 -13.67 -35.29 -27.22
CA HIS A 147 -15.14 -35.20 -27.44
C HIS A 147 -15.52 -34.35 -28.65
N LEU A 148 -14.70 -33.32 -28.98
CA LEU A 148 -14.91 -32.48 -30.14
C LEU A 148 -14.44 -33.14 -31.42
N SER A 149 -13.42 -34.01 -31.41
CA SER A 149 -12.89 -34.75 -32.54
C SER A 149 -13.87 -35.79 -33.11
N THR A 150 -14.78 -36.29 -32.27
CA THR A 150 -15.84 -37.23 -32.71
C THR A 150 -16.91 -36.58 -33.59
N TRP A 151 -16.95 -35.23 -33.63
CA TRP A 151 -17.91 -34.49 -34.47
C TRP A 151 -17.36 -34.10 -35.85
N SER A 152 -16.04 -34.20 -36.08
CA SER A 152 -15.43 -33.85 -37.37
C SER A 152 -15.05 -35.12 -38.16
N ALA A 153 -15.87 -35.47 -39.14
CA ALA A 153 -15.67 -36.66 -39.95
C ALA A 153 -14.60 -36.50 -41.07
N ALA A 154 -13.79 -35.43 -41.09
CA ALA A 154 -12.82 -35.17 -42.13
C ALA A 154 -11.38 -35.06 -41.54
N PRO A 155 -10.44 -35.98 -41.92
CA PRO A 155 -9.07 -35.98 -41.37
C PRO A 155 -8.26 -34.71 -41.76
N ALA A 156 -8.56 -34.08 -42.88
CA ALA A 156 -7.90 -32.84 -43.32
C ALA A 156 -8.25 -31.62 -42.46
N LEU A 157 -9.41 -31.62 -41.80
CA LEU A 157 -9.79 -30.58 -40.85
C LEU A 157 -9.12 -30.75 -39.46
N GLN A 158 -8.74 -31.96 -39.15
CA GLN A 158 -8.14 -32.28 -37.85
C GLN A 158 -6.73 -31.70 -37.69
N ASP A 159 -5.94 -31.71 -38.77
CA ASP A 159 -4.58 -31.13 -38.78
C ASP A 159 -4.61 -29.61 -38.73
N SER A 160 -5.51 -28.97 -39.49
CA SER A 160 -5.66 -27.51 -39.41
C SER A 160 -6.25 -27.03 -38.08
N THR A 161 -7.14 -27.81 -37.47
CA THR A 161 -7.73 -27.51 -36.15
C THR A 161 -6.69 -27.63 -35.07
N ASN A 162 -5.82 -28.64 -35.11
CA ASN A 162 -4.74 -28.80 -34.15
C ASN A 162 -3.71 -27.67 -34.26
N THR A 163 -3.32 -27.25 -35.46
CA THR A 163 -2.44 -26.12 -35.71
C THR A 163 -3.06 -24.80 -35.24
N PHE A 164 -4.33 -24.58 -35.51
CA PHE A 164 -5.07 -23.41 -35.06
C PHE A 164 -5.16 -23.35 -33.51
N LEU A 165 -5.46 -24.44 -32.85
CA LEU A 165 -5.49 -24.54 -31.39
C LEU A 165 -4.11 -24.28 -30.77
N LEU A 166 -3.02 -24.75 -31.39
CA LEU A 166 -1.65 -24.56 -30.89
C LEU A 166 -1.22 -23.12 -31.01
N VAL A 167 -1.62 -22.39 -32.06
CA VAL A 167 -1.23 -20.98 -32.25
C VAL A 167 -2.16 -20.02 -31.50
N CYS A 168 -3.45 -20.29 -31.49
CA CYS A 168 -4.42 -19.40 -30.81
C CYS A 168 -4.43 -19.57 -29.26
N ASN A 169 -3.99 -20.71 -28.76
CA ASN A 169 -4.00 -21.05 -27.33
C ASN A 169 -3.22 -20.03 -26.47
N PRO A 170 -1.96 -19.65 -26.75
CA PRO A 170 -1.23 -18.70 -25.91
C PRO A 170 -1.84 -17.29 -25.98
N ILE A 171 -2.36 -16.88 -27.14
CA ILE A 171 -3.02 -15.57 -27.31
C ILE A 171 -4.29 -15.50 -26.49
N THR A 172 -5.13 -16.53 -26.58
CA THR A 172 -6.38 -16.62 -25.83
C THR A 172 -6.12 -16.67 -24.34
N ALA A 173 -5.13 -17.48 -23.89
CA ALA A 173 -4.72 -17.53 -22.50
C ALA A 173 -4.24 -16.18 -21.96
N PHE A 174 -3.48 -15.46 -22.78
CA PHE A 174 -3.01 -14.11 -22.42
C PHE A 174 -4.16 -13.11 -22.27
N VAL A 175 -5.09 -13.08 -23.24
CA VAL A 175 -6.27 -12.20 -23.21
C VAL A 175 -7.16 -12.51 -21.99
N VAL A 176 -7.44 -13.79 -21.75
CA VAL A 176 -8.22 -14.22 -20.59
C VAL A 176 -7.51 -13.82 -19.29
N GLY A 177 -6.19 -14.04 -19.20
CA GLY A 177 -5.39 -13.62 -18.07
C GLY A 177 -5.44 -12.12 -17.80
N LEU A 178 -5.39 -11.30 -18.83
CA LEU A 178 -5.52 -9.84 -18.72
C LEU A 178 -6.91 -9.43 -18.19
N VAL A 179 -7.98 -10.07 -18.72
CA VAL A 179 -9.35 -9.80 -18.27
C VAL A 179 -9.52 -10.16 -16.79
N PHE A 180 -9.10 -11.36 -16.38
CA PHE A 180 -9.16 -11.78 -14.98
C PHE A 180 -8.34 -10.87 -14.06
N ASN A 181 -7.12 -10.51 -14.46
CA ASN A 181 -6.30 -9.59 -13.68
C ASN A 181 -6.96 -8.22 -13.55
N SER A 182 -7.58 -7.71 -14.61
CA SER A 182 -8.33 -6.44 -14.59
C SER A 182 -9.53 -6.50 -13.62
N LEU A 183 -10.32 -7.57 -13.69
CA LEU A 183 -11.47 -7.77 -12.80
C LEU A 183 -11.03 -7.92 -11.34
N PHE A 184 -10.01 -8.72 -11.08
CA PHE A 184 -9.45 -8.90 -9.74
C PHE A 184 -8.88 -7.61 -9.18
N HIS A 185 -8.18 -6.83 -10.00
CA HIS A 185 -7.67 -5.51 -9.61
C HIS A 185 -8.81 -4.55 -9.27
N ARG A 186 -9.85 -4.47 -10.11
CA ARG A 186 -11.05 -3.64 -9.84
C ARG A 186 -11.73 -4.04 -8.55
N TRP A 187 -11.88 -5.34 -8.29
CA TRP A 187 -12.48 -5.85 -7.07
C TRP A 187 -11.66 -5.49 -5.82
N ASN A 188 -10.32 -5.68 -5.87
CA ASN A 188 -9.43 -5.29 -4.79
C ASN A 188 -9.41 -3.77 -4.57
N LEU A 189 -9.47 -2.99 -5.65
CA LEU A 189 -9.55 -1.53 -5.56
C LEU A 189 -10.87 -1.08 -4.93
N GLY A 190 -11.98 -1.74 -5.24
CA GLY A 190 -13.28 -1.49 -4.61
C GLY A 190 -13.24 -1.76 -3.10
N ARG A 191 -12.66 -2.88 -2.69
CA ARG A 191 -12.47 -3.21 -1.26
C ARG A 191 -11.53 -2.24 -0.54
N TYR A 192 -10.48 -1.78 -1.21
CA TYR A 192 -9.60 -0.76 -0.67
C TYR A 192 -10.34 0.56 -0.46
N ARG A 193 -11.09 1.04 -1.46
CA ARG A 193 -11.89 2.28 -1.36
C ARG A 193 -12.89 2.21 -0.22
N ALA A 194 -13.64 1.13 -0.11
CA ALA A 194 -14.61 0.96 0.98
C ALA A 194 -13.94 1.04 2.37
N ARG A 195 -12.77 0.41 2.55
CA ARG A 195 -12.00 0.50 3.81
C ARG A 195 -11.45 1.89 4.06
N HIS A 196 -10.96 2.56 3.02
CA HIS A 196 -10.46 3.92 3.10
C HIS A 196 -11.55 4.90 3.51
N ASP A 197 -12.76 4.78 2.93
CA ASP A 197 -13.91 5.63 3.26
C ASP A 197 -14.39 5.37 4.70
N GLN A 198 -14.42 4.10 5.14
CA GLN A 198 -14.73 3.76 6.53
C GLN A 198 -13.71 4.36 7.50
N ALA A 199 -12.41 4.26 7.19
CA ALA A 199 -11.35 4.83 8.00
C ALA A 199 -11.44 6.35 8.06
N ARG A 200 -11.74 7.00 6.94
CA ARG A 200 -11.95 8.45 6.88
C ARG A 200 -13.14 8.89 7.75
N THR A 201 -14.29 8.25 7.57
CA THR A 201 -15.49 8.55 8.39
C THR A 201 -15.22 8.36 9.88
N PHE A 202 -14.50 7.29 10.25
CA PHE A 202 -14.09 7.04 11.62
C PHE A 202 -13.20 8.16 12.17
N LEU A 203 -12.16 8.56 11.44
CA LEU A 203 -11.27 9.63 11.84
C LEU A 203 -12.00 10.96 11.94
N ASP A 204 -12.83 11.32 10.96
CA ASP A 204 -13.58 12.57 10.94
C ASP A 204 -14.55 12.65 12.16
N HIS A 205 -15.20 11.54 12.50
CA HIS A 205 -16.06 11.47 13.69
C HIS A 205 -15.30 11.76 14.99
N TRP A 206 -14.11 11.16 15.15
CA TRP A 206 -13.32 11.37 16.37
C TRP A 206 -12.59 12.71 16.39
N LEU A 207 -12.18 13.19 15.22
CA LEU A 207 -11.55 14.52 15.10
C LEU A 207 -12.52 15.64 15.45
N SER A 208 -13.82 15.49 15.12
CA SER A 208 -14.84 16.47 15.52
C SER A 208 -15.09 16.55 17.03
N ARG A 209 -14.69 15.53 17.78
CA ARG A 209 -14.76 15.54 19.26
C ARG A 209 -13.58 16.23 19.93
N LEU A 210 -12.49 16.47 19.18
CA LEU A 210 -11.39 17.28 19.65
C LEU A 210 -11.68 18.79 19.56
N ASP A 211 -12.66 19.20 18.73
CA ASP A 211 -13.09 20.58 18.54
C ASP A 211 -13.99 21.03 19.66
#